data_a95387f36f0f6618509bc13597f593d7
#
_entry.id   a95387f36f0f6618509bc13597f593d7
#
_cell.length_a   1.000
_cell.length_b   1.000
_cell.length_c   1.000
_cell.angle_alpha   90.00
_cell.angle_beta   90.00
_cell.angle_gamma   90.00
#
_symmetry.space_group_name_H-M   'P 1'
#
loop_
_entity.id
_entity.type
_entity.pdbx_description
1 polymer ?
#
loop_
_entity_poly.entity_id
_entity_poly.type
_entity_poly.pdbx_seq_one_letter_code
_entity_poly.pdbx_strand_id
1 'polypeptide(L)'
;MDKKEIFSLKNKMRSDTKEQKEYSNANQINVSYNLKENKNIKYYNDIIFRKLNFIPDSLSSENNLSSNNRLTLNLWNNLIQTNSNYEIGKGKEAKKVKSFIKVPTGMGTHNWIDNNNNGIQEINEFVIALFQDEADYVSLILPSSELENIYLLNYSQNININLKEINNHRFIKRLSISNIYQLQNKNKEVSYNPFSGNLMDSSINLMNQNINSLWYNRNNKKFSLLFSNKQSVVQNSFSYGTDRQEILENKIESNFLLFRKLQNNISFTFGEKENISDFFSSKNYQYKYQNFSESVMIKTNKKSSFSLDYSFKSKNVSEEEIDLTLREIGVELDREISEKSNFQSHGKYVNIEYSGSDNSILNYELMEGLSNGNNLVWGINYNNKLKNNLQINLQYNGRKSENSEIKHIGNMGITAYF
;
A
#
# COMPACT_ATOMS: atom_id res chain seq x y z
N MET A 1 -23.50 -4.76 27.74
CA MET A 1 -24.00 -6.14 27.80
C MET A 1 -22.81 -7.03 27.57
N ASP A 2 -22.32 -7.67 28.62
CA ASP A 2 -21.12 -8.50 28.57
C ASP A 2 -21.48 -9.87 27.99
N LYS A 3 -20.80 -10.29 26.97
CA LYS A 3 -21.01 -11.62 26.38
C LYS A 3 -19.78 -12.47 26.66
N LYS A 4 -19.97 -13.60 27.36
CA LYS A 4 -18.94 -14.60 27.59
C LYS A 4 -19.32 -15.87 26.84
N GLU A 5 -18.47 -16.33 25.94
CA GLU A 5 -18.68 -17.58 25.21
C GLU A 5 -17.52 -18.55 25.47
N ILE A 6 -17.84 -19.80 25.77
CA ILE A 6 -16.84 -20.85 26.00
C ILE A 6 -17.06 -21.93 24.95
N PHE A 7 -16.06 -22.21 24.15
CA PHE A 7 -16.09 -23.26 23.14
C PHE A 7 -15.05 -24.33 23.46
N SER A 8 -15.41 -25.58 23.22
CA SER A 8 -14.49 -26.70 23.23
C SER A 8 -14.57 -27.42 21.90
N LEU A 9 -13.44 -27.54 21.22
CA LEU A 9 -13.32 -28.23 19.91
C LEU A 9 -12.40 -29.43 20.06
N LYS A 10 -12.87 -30.59 19.59
CA LYS A 10 -12.06 -31.80 19.50
C LYS A 10 -11.77 -32.16 18.06
N ASN A 11 -10.49 -32.19 17.70
CA ASN A 11 -10.07 -32.60 16.37
C ASN A 11 -9.65 -34.07 16.37
N LYS A 12 -10.17 -34.83 15.41
CA LYS A 12 -9.81 -36.23 15.18
C LYS A 12 -9.05 -36.35 13.87
N MET A 13 -7.91 -37.02 13.88
CA MET A 13 -7.21 -37.42 12.66
C MET A 13 -7.47 -38.88 12.31
N ARG A 14 -7.50 -39.18 11.01
CA ARG A 14 -7.60 -40.53 10.50
C ARG A 14 -6.21 -41.18 10.52
N SER A 15 -6.05 -42.29 11.26
CA SER A 15 -4.84 -43.08 11.16
C SER A 15 -4.93 -44.06 9.96
N ASP A 16 -3.81 -44.59 9.50
CA ASP A 16 -3.72 -45.55 8.40
C ASP A 16 -4.52 -46.86 8.66
N THR A 17 -4.94 -47.07 9.87
CA THR A 17 -5.72 -48.26 10.33
C THR A 17 -7.26 -48.07 10.29
N LYS A 18 -7.77 -47.06 9.58
CA LYS A 18 -9.21 -46.75 9.46
C LYS A 18 -9.90 -46.28 10.78
N GLU A 19 -9.24 -46.27 11.92
CA GLU A 19 -9.78 -45.72 13.15
C GLU A 19 -9.47 -44.23 13.28
N GLN A 20 -10.50 -43.43 13.57
CA GLN A 20 -10.31 -42.00 13.89
C GLN A 20 -9.86 -41.90 15.34
N LYS A 21 -8.60 -41.54 15.60
CA LYS A 21 -8.09 -41.25 16.92
C LYS A 21 -8.10 -39.73 17.19
N GLU A 22 -8.41 -39.35 18.41
CA GLU A 22 -8.33 -37.97 18.84
C GLU A 22 -6.86 -37.52 18.81
N TYR A 23 -6.57 -36.44 18.06
CA TYR A 23 -5.20 -35.94 17.84
C TYR A 23 -4.93 -34.70 18.68
N SER A 24 -5.93 -33.83 18.84
CA SER A 24 -5.81 -32.60 19.60
C SER A 24 -7.14 -32.17 20.21
N ASN A 25 -7.04 -31.45 21.33
CA ASN A 25 -8.17 -30.86 22.04
C ASN A 25 -7.92 -29.37 22.21
N ALA A 26 -8.85 -28.52 21.78
CA ALA A 26 -8.79 -27.07 21.93
C ALA A 26 -9.89 -26.55 22.84
N ASN A 27 -9.51 -25.77 23.83
CA ASN A 27 -10.43 -25.03 24.68
C ASN A 27 -10.29 -23.53 24.37
N GLN A 28 -11.40 -22.85 24.16
CA GLN A 28 -11.41 -21.42 23.84
C GLN A 28 -12.39 -20.68 24.74
N ILE A 29 -11.96 -19.56 25.27
CA ILE A 29 -12.75 -18.63 26.05
C ILE A 29 -12.78 -17.29 25.31
N ASN A 30 -13.98 -16.80 25.04
CA ASN A 30 -14.19 -15.49 24.41
C ASN A 30 -14.87 -14.58 25.45
N VAL A 31 -14.33 -13.38 25.63
CA VAL A 31 -14.91 -12.34 26.47
C VAL A 31 -15.02 -11.07 25.64
N SER A 32 -16.24 -10.63 25.38
CA SER A 32 -16.52 -9.40 24.64
C SER A 32 -17.18 -8.37 25.53
N TYR A 33 -16.71 -7.16 25.49
CA TYR A 33 -17.25 -6.01 26.20
C TYR A 33 -17.58 -4.89 25.22
N ASN A 34 -18.76 -4.31 25.33
CA ASN A 34 -19.21 -3.22 24.47
C ASN A 34 -19.83 -2.11 25.30
N LEU A 35 -19.13 -0.97 25.40
CA LEU A 35 -19.61 0.24 26.04
C LEU A 35 -20.08 1.23 24.98
N LYS A 36 -21.36 1.54 25.00
CA LYS A 36 -21.96 2.57 24.14
C LYS A 36 -22.71 3.55 25.07
N GLU A 37 -21.94 4.43 25.72
CA GLU A 37 -22.46 5.30 26.74
C GLU A 37 -23.29 6.45 26.19
N ASN A 38 -22.86 7.01 25.06
CA ASN A 38 -23.60 8.03 24.31
C ASN A 38 -23.05 8.18 22.89
N LYS A 39 -23.47 9.21 22.14
CA LYS A 39 -22.95 9.47 20.78
C LYS A 39 -21.45 9.81 20.74
N ASN A 40 -20.88 10.19 21.88
CA ASN A 40 -19.54 10.76 21.97
C ASN A 40 -18.46 9.71 22.26
N ILE A 41 -18.80 8.61 22.96
CA ILE A 41 -17.85 7.58 23.37
C ILE A 41 -18.43 6.21 23.01
N LYS A 42 -17.65 5.45 22.23
CA LYS A 42 -17.91 4.04 21.96
C LYS A 42 -16.63 3.27 22.19
N TYR A 43 -16.69 2.24 23.00
CA TYR A 43 -15.56 1.35 23.24
C TYR A 43 -16.02 -0.09 23.08
N TYR A 44 -15.25 -0.85 22.32
CA TYR A 44 -15.43 -2.28 22.12
C TYR A 44 -14.11 -2.98 22.44
N ASN A 45 -14.19 -4.06 23.20
CA ASN A 45 -13.09 -4.95 23.49
C ASN A 45 -13.52 -6.40 23.26
N ASP A 46 -12.66 -7.19 22.65
CA ASP A 46 -12.83 -8.63 22.45
C ASP A 46 -11.52 -9.34 22.80
N ILE A 47 -11.59 -10.29 23.74
CA ILE A 47 -10.44 -11.08 24.19
C ILE A 47 -10.74 -12.54 23.93
N ILE A 48 -9.83 -13.19 23.24
CA ILE A 48 -9.89 -14.61 22.92
C ILE A 48 -8.66 -15.29 23.52
N PHE A 49 -8.90 -16.22 24.42
CA PHE A 49 -7.88 -17.13 24.92
C PHE A 49 -8.17 -18.53 24.40
N ARG A 50 -7.19 -19.15 23.74
CA ARG A 50 -7.28 -20.52 23.21
C ARG A 50 -6.10 -21.34 23.70
N LYS A 51 -6.36 -22.49 24.28
CA LYS A 51 -5.38 -23.50 24.63
C LYS A 51 -5.58 -24.72 23.75
N LEU A 52 -4.56 -25.08 22.97
CA LEU A 52 -4.52 -26.27 22.13
C LEU A 52 -3.56 -27.30 22.77
N ASN A 53 -4.11 -28.44 23.14
CA ASN A 53 -3.34 -29.57 23.66
C ASN A 53 -3.28 -30.67 22.58
N PHE A 54 -2.10 -31.12 22.26
CA PHE A 54 -1.91 -32.29 21.39
C PHE A 54 -1.87 -33.56 22.23
N ILE A 55 -2.45 -34.65 21.73
CA ILE A 55 -2.45 -35.96 22.42
C ILE A 55 -1.12 -36.69 22.24
N PRO A 56 -0.42 -36.62 21.09
CA PRO A 56 0.94 -37.12 21.00
C PRO A 56 1.89 -36.29 21.88
N ASP A 57 2.58 -36.92 22.82
CA ASP A 57 3.54 -36.28 23.73
C ASP A 57 4.74 -35.62 23.00
N SER A 58 4.92 -35.91 21.73
CA SER A 58 5.94 -35.28 20.89
C SER A 58 5.65 -33.82 20.52
N LEU A 59 4.43 -33.34 20.73
CA LEU A 59 4.01 -31.99 20.40
C LEU A 59 3.66 -31.18 21.66
N SER A 60 4.29 -30.02 21.79
CA SER A 60 4.02 -29.12 22.92
C SER A 60 2.65 -28.43 22.77
N SER A 61 1.93 -28.27 23.88
CA SER A 61 0.69 -27.50 23.93
C SER A 61 0.93 -26.04 23.51
N GLU A 62 -0.06 -25.44 22.88
CA GLU A 62 -0.04 -24.06 22.41
C GLU A 62 -1.07 -23.20 23.14
N ASN A 63 -0.63 -22.06 23.63
CA ASN A 63 -1.50 -21.05 24.22
C ASN A 63 -1.49 -19.83 23.30
N ASN A 64 -2.66 -19.46 22.80
CA ASN A 64 -2.85 -18.30 21.95
C ASN A 64 -3.75 -17.31 22.70
N LEU A 65 -3.30 -16.05 22.72
CA LEU A 65 -4.06 -14.91 23.25
C LEU A 65 -4.21 -13.91 22.14
N SER A 66 -5.42 -13.42 21.93
CA SER A 66 -5.66 -12.24 21.09
C SER A 66 -6.60 -11.28 21.81
N SER A 67 -6.37 -10.00 21.60
CA SER A 67 -7.25 -8.93 22.09
C SER A 67 -7.42 -7.87 21.02
N ASN A 68 -8.66 -7.46 20.77
CA ASN A 68 -9.00 -6.39 19.84
C ASN A 68 -9.77 -5.31 20.59
N ASN A 69 -9.24 -4.10 20.59
CA ASN A 69 -9.80 -2.93 21.27
C ASN A 69 -10.11 -1.85 20.24
N ARG A 70 -11.34 -1.35 20.24
CA ARG A 70 -11.75 -0.24 19.35
C ARG A 70 -12.32 0.89 20.19
N LEU A 71 -11.78 2.08 19.97
CA LEU A 71 -12.21 3.29 20.66
C LEU A 71 -12.60 4.36 19.62
N THR A 72 -13.83 4.87 19.75
CA THR A 72 -14.29 6.04 19.00
C THR A 72 -14.65 7.14 19.97
N LEU A 73 -14.03 8.31 19.82
CA LEU A 73 -14.32 9.50 20.61
C LEU A 73 -14.71 10.67 19.72
N ASN A 74 -15.76 11.38 20.11
CA ASN A 74 -16.17 12.66 19.53
C ASN A 74 -16.27 13.67 20.67
N LEU A 75 -15.27 14.53 20.81
CA LEU A 75 -15.17 15.45 21.94
C LEU A 75 -15.51 16.87 21.48
N TRP A 76 -16.08 17.66 22.39
CA TRP A 76 -16.35 19.08 22.23
C TRP A 76 -17.08 19.41 20.91
N ASN A 77 -18.29 18.88 20.73
CA ASN A 77 -19.12 19.10 19.53
C ASN A 77 -18.41 18.73 18.21
N ASN A 78 -17.66 17.61 18.18
CA ASN A 78 -16.86 17.14 17.04
C ASN A 78 -15.63 18.01 16.72
N LEU A 79 -15.16 18.82 17.67
CA LEU A 79 -13.86 19.49 17.54
C LEU A 79 -12.74 18.46 17.37
N ILE A 80 -12.71 17.44 18.22
CA ILE A 80 -11.78 16.32 18.15
C ILE A 80 -12.58 15.05 17.90
N GLN A 81 -12.26 14.39 16.80
CA GLN A 81 -12.77 13.07 16.46
C GLN A 81 -11.60 12.11 16.36
N THR A 82 -11.66 10.99 17.09
CA THR A 82 -10.65 9.96 16.98
C THR A 82 -11.28 8.57 16.88
N ASN A 83 -10.68 7.75 16.02
CA ASN A 83 -10.95 6.33 15.93
C ASN A 83 -9.63 5.60 16.11
N SER A 84 -9.55 4.73 17.11
CA SER A 84 -8.37 3.92 17.38
C SER A 84 -8.75 2.45 17.42
N ASN A 85 -7.92 1.62 16.81
CA ASN A 85 -7.99 0.17 16.89
C ASN A 85 -6.64 -0.35 17.36
N TYR A 86 -6.65 -1.18 18.40
CA TYR A 86 -5.45 -1.79 18.97
C TYR A 86 -5.68 -3.29 19.08
N GLU A 87 -4.86 -4.06 18.40
CA GLU A 87 -4.94 -5.51 18.36
C GLU A 87 -3.59 -6.11 18.73
N ILE A 88 -3.62 -7.06 19.65
CA ILE A 88 -2.48 -7.89 20.00
C ILE A 88 -2.84 -9.36 19.85
N GLY A 89 -1.83 -10.16 19.53
CA GLY A 89 -2.00 -11.61 19.41
C GLY A 89 -0.69 -12.37 19.59
N LYS A 90 -0.82 -13.65 19.89
CA LYS A 90 0.29 -14.60 19.92
C LYS A 90 -0.11 -15.82 19.10
N GLY A 91 0.79 -16.29 18.25
CA GLY A 91 0.60 -17.48 17.44
C GLY A 91 1.92 -18.09 16.99
N LYS A 92 1.83 -18.99 16.02
CA LYS A 92 2.98 -19.56 15.30
C LYS A 92 2.74 -19.37 13.80
N GLU A 93 3.80 -19.05 13.07
CA GLU A 93 3.80 -18.91 11.62
C GLU A 93 5.01 -19.64 11.03
N ALA A 94 4.87 -20.21 9.84
CA ALA A 94 5.99 -20.78 9.11
C ALA A 94 6.89 -19.68 8.56
N LYS A 95 8.19 -19.86 8.61
CA LYS A 95 9.13 -18.98 7.93
C LYS A 95 8.82 -18.92 6.45
N LYS A 96 9.00 -17.75 5.85
CA LYS A 96 8.65 -17.50 4.46
C LYS A 96 9.86 -17.65 3.56
N VAL A 97 9.67 -18.38 2.46
CA VAL A 97 10.61 -18.46 1.34
C VAL A 97 9.98 -17.74 0.15
N LYS A 98 10.66 -16.76 -0.39
CA LYS A 98 10.23 -16.05 -1.61
C LYS A 98 10.80 -16.77 -2.82
N SER A 99 9.97 -16.99 -3.84
CA SER A 99 10.35 -17.58 -5.12
C SER A 99 9.64 -16.84 -6.24
N PHE A 100 10.14 -16.97 -7.46
CA PHE A 100 9.54 -16.35 -8.65
C PHE A 100 9.26 -17.41 -9.70
N ILE A 101 8.09 -17.33 -10.30
CA ILE A 101 7.67 -18.23 -11.39
C ILE A 101 7.41 -17.40 -12.64
N LYS A 102 8.01 -17.82 -13.75
CA LYS A 102 7.77 -17.19 -15.05
C LYS A 102 6.34 -17.48 -15.52
N VAL A 103 5.67 -16.45 -16.00
CA VAL A 103 4.33 -16.49 -16.56
C VAL A 103 4.32 -15.80 -17.94
N PRO A 104 3.26 -15.95 -18.74
CA PRO A 104 3.15 -15.19 -19.98
C PRO A 104 3.25 -13.68 -19.72
N THR A 105 3.92 -12.97 -20.61
CA THR A 105 4.11 -11.52 -20.56
C THR A 105 2.80 -10.78 -20.30
N GLY A 106 2.80 -9.88 -19.34
CA GLY A 106 1.61 -9.14 -18.93
C GLY A 106 0.72 -9.84 -17.91
N MET A 107 1.01 -11.07 -17.52
CA MET A 107 0.28 -11.82 -16.48
C MET A 107 1.01 -11.86 -15.14
N GLY A 108 2.23 -11.36 -15.10
CA GLY A 108 3.06 -11.28 -13.91
C GLY A 108 2.83 -10.03 -13.06
N THR A 109 3.69 -9.88 -12.08
CA THR A 109 3.77 -8.70 -11.19
C THR A 109 5.20 -8.20 -11.04
N HIS A 110 6.18 -8.95 -11.55
CA HIS A 110 7.60 -8.65 -11.44
C HIS A 110 8.27 -8.77 -12.79
N ASN A 111 9.34 -8.00 -12.96
CA ASN A 111 10.31 -8.07 -14.04
C ASN A 111 11.63 -8.61 -13.50
N TRP A 112 12.42 -9.30 -14.35
CA TRP A 112 13.77 -9.73 -14.02
C TRP A 112 14.77 -8.79 -14.69
N ILE A 113 15.71 -8.27 -13.92
CA ILE A 113 16.79 -7.40 -14.35
C ILE A 113 18.11 -8.09 -14.00
N ASP A 114 18.83 -8.60 -15.00
CA ASP A 114 20.15 -9.19 -14.82
C ASP A 114 21.16 -8.10 -14.44
N ASN A 115 21.29 -7.86 -13.14
CA ASN A 115 22.07 -6.75 -12.57
C ASN A 115 23.57 -6.98 -12.67
N ASN A 116 24.00 -8.25 -12.71
CA ASN A 116 25.43 -8.64 -12.74
C ASN A 116 25.85 -9.19 -14.10
N ASN A 117 24.95 -9.25 -15.09
CA ASN A 117 25.14 -9.75 -16.46
C ASN A 117 25.66 -11.20 -16.52
N ASN A 118 25.27 -12.05 -15.56
CA ASN A 118 25.67 -13.46 -15.52
C ASN A 118 24.69 -14.41 -16.20
N GLY A 119 23.48 -13.92 -16.61
CA GLY A 119 22.43 -14.71 -17.24
C GLY A 119 21.71 -15.68 -16.29
N ILE A 120 21.98 -15.63 -14.99
CA ILE A 120 21.38 -16.50 -13.97
C ILE A 120 20.34 -15.71 -13.19
N GLN A 121 19.13 -16.27 -13.05
CA GLN A 121 18.05 -15.62 -12.30
C GLN A 121 18.26 -15.74 -10.80
N GLU A 122 18.65 -14.66 -10.17
CA GLU A 122 18.83 -14.57 -8.72
C GLU A 122 17.64 -13.82 -8.07
N ILE A 123 17.32 -14.17 -6.80
CA ILE A 123 16.17 -13.59 -6.08
C ILE A 123 16.26 -12.06 -5.98
N ASN A 124 17.46 -11.52 -5.89
CA ASN A 124 17.73 -10.09 -5.79
C ASN A 124 17.50 -9.30 -7.09
N GLU A 125 17.36 -9.97 -8.22
CA GLU A 125 17.22 -9.35 -9.54
C GLU A 125 15.77 -9.15 -9.98
N PHE A 126 14.82 -9.60 -9.15
CA PHE A 126 13.41 -9.41 -9.42
C PHE A 126 12.88 -8.13 -8.77
N VAL A 127 12.33 -7.25 -9.59
CA VAL A 127 11.69 -5.99 -9.19
C VAL A 127 10.21 -6.00 -9.53
N ILE A 128 9.43 -5.17 -8.85
CA ILE A 128 8.02 -4.98 -9.21
C ILE A 128 7.98 -4.32 -10.60
N ALA A 129 7.29 -4.94 -11.54
CA ALA A 129 7.13 -4.39 -12.88
C ALA A 129 6.26 -3.13 -12.84
N LEU A 130 6.78 -2.02 -13.35
CA LEU A 130 6.05 -0.75 -13.44
C LEU A 130 5.15 -0.71 -14.68
N PHE A 131 5.49 -1.50 -15.70
CA PHE A 131 4.68 -1.67 -16.90
C PHE A 131 4.28 -3.12 -17.09
N GLN A 132 3.04 -3.32 -17.54
CA GLN A 132 2.49 -4.67 -17.70
C GLN A 132 3.19 -5.49 -18.78
N ASP A 133 3.80 -4.85 -19.79
CA ASP A 133 4.57 -5.53 -20.84
C ASP A 133 5.92 -6.11 -20.35
N GLU A 134 6.35 -5.78 -19.15
CA GLU A 134 7.54 -6.33 -18.50
C GLU A 134 7.19 -7.38 -17.42
N ALA A 135 5.91 -7.53 -17.08
CA ALA A 135 5.45 -8.35 -15.98
C ALA A 135 5.43 -9.84 -16.36
N ASP A 136 6.62 -10.45 -16.37
CA ASP A 136 6.84 -11.84 -16.80
C ASP A 136 6.94 -12.84 -15.65
N TYR A 137 6.97 -12.36 -14.39
CA TYR A 137 7.12 -13.21 -13.21
C TYR A 137 6.09 -12.90 -12.15
N VAL A 138 5.65 -13.94 -11.45
CA VAL A 138 4.81 -13.84 -10.24
C VAL A 138 5.65 -14.23 -9.04
N SER A 139 5.66 -13.38 -8.01
CA SER A 139 6.26 -13.69 -6.72
C SER A 139 5.38 -14.65 -5.94
N LEU A 140 5.93 -15.78 -5.53
CA LEU A 140 5.31 -16.73 -4.61
C LEU A 140 6.00 -16.67 -3.26
N ILE A 141 5.20 -16.56 -2.19
CA ILE A 141 5.67 -16.70 -0.82
C ILE A 141 5.22 -18.06 -0.34
N LEU A 142 6.17 -18.98 -0.19
CA LEU A 142 5.94 -20.35 0.24
C LEU A 142 6.27 -20.50 1.73
N PRO A 143 5.42 -21.17 2.52
CA PRO A 143 5.77 -21.50 3.88
C PRO A 143 6.85 -22.59 3.88
N SER A 144 7.88 -22.41 4.72
CA SER A 144 8.85 -23.48 5.01
C SER A 144 8.29 -24.46 6.05
N SER A 145 9.01 -25.55 6.30
CA SER A 145 8.67 -26.49 7.38
C SER A 145 8.99 -25.96 8.78
N GLU A 146 9.74 -24.86 8.89
CA GLU A 146 10.14 -24.28 10.16
C GLU A 146 9.08 -23.32 10.68
N LEU A 147 8.56 -23.59 11.90
CA LEU A 147 7.62 -22.74 12.60
C LEU A 147 8.34 -21.85 13.60
N GLU A 148 7.99 -20.58 13.65
CA GLU A 148 8.46 -19.62 14.64
C GLU A 148 7.30 -19.01 15.43
N ASN A 149 7.55 -18.66 16.70
CA ASN A 149 6.57 -17.94 17.49
C ASN A 149 6.48 -16.50 16.97
N ILE A 150 5.26 -16.03 16.84
CA ILE A 150 4.98 -14.65 16.43
C ILE A 150 4.14 -13.94 17.46
N TYR A 151 4.40 -12.67 17.63
CA TYR A 151 3.60 -11.73 18.39
C TYR A 151 3.07 -10.67 17.45
N LEU A 152 1.75 -10.56 17.39
CA LEU A 152 1.05 -9.59 16.55
C LEU A 152 0.82 -8.31 17.35
N LEU A 153 1.12 -7.17 16.76
CA LEU A 153 0.76 -5.85 17.26
C LEU A 153 0.26 -5.01 16.09
N ASN A 154 -1.05 -4.80 16.03
CA ASN A 154 -1.65 -3.89 15.06
C ASN A 154 -2.21 -2.68 15.82
N TYR A 155 -1.88 -1.51 15.35
CA TYR A 155 -2.43 -0.27 15.86
C TYR A 155 -2.80 0.67 14.71
N SER A 156 -4.01 1.16 14.74
CA SER A 156 -4.42 2.23 13.82
C SER A 156 -5.11 3.33 14.60
N GLN A 157 -4.76 4.56 14.28
CA GLN A 157 -5.37 5.76 14.85
C GLN A 157 -5.63 6.78 13.76
N ASN A 158 -6.81 7.37 13.80
CA ASN A 158 -7.17 8.52 12.98
C ASN A 158 -7.70 9.61 13.90
N ILE A 159 -7.00 10.74 13.93
CA ILE A 159 -7.39 11.93 14.69
C ILE A 159 -7.73 13.03 13.70
N ASN A 160 -8.90 13.64 13.85
CA ASN A 160 -9.30 14.83 13.12
C ASN A 160 -9.66 15.94 14.11
N ILE A 161 -9.05 17.10 13.94
CA ILE A 161 -9.29 18.31 14.72
C ILE A 161 -9.87 19.37 13.78
N ASN A 162 -11.12 19.76 14.02
CA ASN A 162 -11.82 20.76 13.22
C ASN A 162 -11.94 22.06 14.00
N LEU A 163 -11.11 23.02 13.69
CA LEU A 163 -11.04 24.29 14.44
C LEU A 163 -12.27 25.20 14.24
N LYS A 164 -13.22 24.79 13.39
CA LYS A 164 -14.48 25.48 13.16
C LYS A 164 -15.28 25.71 14.44
N GLU A 165 -15.15 24.79 15.41
CA GLU A 165 -15.95 24.80 16.65
C GLU A 165 -15.33 25.65 17.78
N ILE A 166 -14.05 26.06 17.65
CA ILE A 166 -13.35 26.77 18.73
C ILE A 166 -13.49 28.28 18.62
N ASN A 167 -13.50 28.83 17.42
CA ASN A 167 -13.31 30.26 17.24
C ASN A 167 -14.13 30.83 16.07
N ASN A 168 -14.73 32.00 16.28
CA ASN A 168 -15.43 32.74 15.24
C ASN A 168 -14.49 33.46 14.27
N HIS A 169 -13.16 33.42 14.51
CA HIS A 169 -12.19 34.07 13.63
C HIS A 169 -12.22 33.44 12.24
N ARG A 170 -12.42 34.25 11.21
CA ARG A 170 -12.68 33.83 9.83
C ARG A 170 -11.60 32.91 9.24
N PHE A 171 -10.34 33.04 9.65
CA PHE A 171 -9.23 32.22 9.19
C PHE A 171 -9.19 30.87 9.94
N ILE A 172 -9.22 30.90 11.28
CA ILE A 172 -9.02 29.72 12.14
C ILE A 172 -10.10 28.67 11.89
N LYS A 173 -11.37 29.07 11.73
CA LYS A 173 -12.48 28.12 11.46
C LYS A 173 -12.36 27.34 10.14
N ARG A 174 -11.42 27.70 9.28
CA ARG A 174 -11.16 27.02 8.01
C ARG A 174 -10.01 26.04 8.09
N LEU A 175 -9.30 26.04 9.21
CA LEU A 175 -8.23 25.08 9.47
C LEU A 175 -8.77 23.77 10.00
N SER A 176 -8.19 22.67 9.54
CA SER A 176 -8.35 21.36 10.15
C SER A 176 -7.04 20.60 10.11
N ILE A 177 -6.80 19.83 11.17
CA ILE A 177 -5.60 19.00 11.31
C ILE A 177 -6.07 17.55 11.31
N SER A 178 -5.34 16.68 10.63
CA SER A 178 -5.55 15.24 10.73
C SER A 178 -4.23 14.52 10.90
N ASN A 179 -4.25 13.49 11.73
CA ASN A 179 -3.17 12.53 11.86
C ASN A 179 -3.73 11.13 11.60
N ILE A 180 -3.04 10.37 10.76
CA ILE A 180 -3.30 8.95 10.50
C ILE A 180 -2.03 8.21 10.88
N TYR A 181 -2.13 7.34 11.89
CA TYR A 181 -1.07 6.44 12.28
C TYR A 181 -1.52 4.99 12.09
N GLN A 182 -0.72 4.19 11.39
CA GLN A 182 -0.98 2.79 11.11
C GLN A 182 0.28 1.98 11.39
N LEU A 183 0.17 1.00 12.26
CA LEU A 183 1.20 0.03 12.57
C LEU A 183 0.62 -1.37 12.39
N GLN A 184 1.28 -2.19 11.59
CA GLN A 184 1.09 -3.63 11.52
C GLN A 184 2.45 -4.26 11.77
N ASN A 185 2.56 -5.03 12.84
CA ASN A 185 3.82 -5.64 13.22
C ASN A 185 3.61 -7.10 13.61
N LYS A 186 4.40 -7.96 13.02
CA LYS A 186 4.64 -9.34 13.47
C LYS A 186 6.06 -9.43 13.98
N ASN A 187 6.23 -9.79 15.22
CA ASN A 187 7.50 -9.75 15.92
C ASN A 187 7.86 -11.13 16.49
N LYS A 188 9.15 -11.45 16.59
CA LYS A 188 9.66 -12.64 17.29
C LYS A 188 9.62 -12.47 18.80
N GLU A 189 9.65 -11.24 19.28
CA GLU A 189 9.64 -10.88 20.68
C GLU A 189 8.34 -10.18 21.06
N VAL A 190 8.00 -10.26 22.34
CA VAL A 190 6.81 -9.62 22.89
C VAL A 190 6.94 -8.10 22.84
N SER A 191 6.08 -7.44 22.10
CA SER A 191 5.98 -5.98 22.10
C SER A 191 4.51 -5.57 22.11
N TYR A 192 4.13 -4.75 23.08
CA TYR A 192 2.77 -4.25 23.23
C TYR A 192 2.68 -2.73 23.05
N ASN A 193 3.82 -2.04 22.94
CA ASN A 193 3.83 -0.59 22.75
C ASN A 193 3.94 -0.24 21.26
N PRO A 194 2.87 0.32 20.64
CA PRO A 194 2.90 0.70 19.23
C PRO A 194 3.84 1.89 18.91
N PHE A 195 4.36 2.55 19.93
CA PHE A 195 5.28 3.70 19.79
C PHE A 195 6.71 3.38 20.25
N SER A 196 7.06 2.11 20.38
CA SER A 196 8.42 1.70 20.76
C SER A 196 9.40 1.97 19.62
N GLY A 197 10.57 2.53 19.93
CA GLY A 197 11.66 2.74 18.97
C GLY A 197 12.30 1.44 18.46
N ASN A 198 12.19 0.33 19.20
CA ASN A 198 12.85 -0.94 18.88
C ASN A 198 11.95 -1.93 18.12
N LEU A 199 10.85 -1.45 17.51
CA LEU A 199 9.93 -2.33 16.77
C LEU A 199 10.61 -2.99 15.56
N MET A 200 11.63 -2.38 14.97
CA MET A 200 12.29 -2.86 13.76
C MET A 200 13.20 -4.06 14.03
N ASP A 201 13.90 -4.09 15.18
CA ASP A 201 15.01 -5.01 15.43
C ASP A 201 14.62 -6.49 15.41
N SER A 202 13.41 -6.83 15.86
CA SER A 202 12.89 -8.19 15.95
C SER A 202 11.68 -8.46 15.06
N SER A 203 11.33 -7.52 14.17
CA SER A 203 10.17 -7.64 13.29
C SER A 203 10.38 -8.62 12.15
N ILE A 204 9.45 -9.56 12.02
CA ILE A 204 9.33 -10.44 10.85
C ILE A 204 8.64 -9.70 9.69
N ASN A 205 7.62 -8.90 10.04
CA ASN A 205 6.90 -8.09 9.10
C ASN A 205 6.47 -6.81 9.81
N LEU A 206 6.87 -5.67 9.27
CA LEU A 206 6.53 -4.36 9.80
C LEU A 206 5.98 -3.48 8.67
N MET A 207 4.85 -2.87 8.91
CA MET A 207 4.35 -1.73 8.16
C MET A 207 4.01 -0.63 9.16
N ASN A 208 4.77 0.44 9.14
CA ASN A 208 4.55 1.61 9.99
C ASN A 208 4.36 2.84 9.10
N GLN A 209 3.24 3.51 9.24
CA GLN A 209 2.93 4.71 8.48
C GLN A 209 2.35 5.78 9.39
N ASN A 210 2.91 6.99 9.29
CA ASN A 210 2.42 8.19 9.98
C ASN A 210 2.22 9.32 8.96
N ILE A 211 0.99 9.82 8.87
CA ILE A 211 0.63 10.92 7.97
C ILE A 211 0.03 12.05 8.80
N ASN A 212 0.69 13.18 8.80
CA ASN A 212 0.22 14.42 9.42
C ASN A 212 -0.24 15.37 8.32
N SER A 213 -1.42 15.95 8.46
CA SER A 213 -1.98 16.85 7.45
C SER A 213 -2.58 18.09 8.10
N LEU A 214 -2.25 19.23 7.53
CA LEU A 214 -2.83 20.53 7.86
C LEU A 214 -3.59 21.03 6.63
N TRP A 215 -4.88 21.26 6.79
CA TRP A 215 -5.75 21.74 5.75
C TRP A 215 -6.21 23.18 6.02
N TYR A 216 -6.25 23.97 4.98
CA TYR A 216 -7.04 25.18 4.90
C TYR A 216 -8.17 25.02 3.92
N ASN A 217 -9.40 25.32 4.31
CA ASN A 217 -10.61 25.11 3.51
C ASN A 217 -10.83 23.66 3.01
N ARG A 218 -10.53 22.65 3.83
CA ARG A 218 -10.80 21.25 3.49
C ARG A 218 -12.21 21.09 2.91
N ASN A 219 -12.35 20.34 1.81
CA ASN A 219 -13.61 20.11 1.09
C ASN A 219 -14.23 21.36 0.38
N ASN A 220 -13.54 22.48 0.31
CA ASN A 220 -14.02 23.62 -0.46
C ASN A 220 -13.61 23.45 -1.93
N LYS A 221 -14.63 23.43 -2.82
CA LYS A 221 -14.41 23.25 -4.26
C LYS A 221 -13.75 24.46 -4.94
N LYS A 222 -13.84 25.66 -4.34
CA LYS A 222 -13.27 26.87 -4.95
C LYS A 222 -11.79 27.02 -4.68
N PHE A 223 -11.37 26.71 -3.46
CA PHE A 223 -9.97 26.78 -3.06
C PHE A 223 -9.73 25.96 -1.78
N SER A 224 -8.75 25.09 -1.82
CA SER A 224 -8.22 24.39 -0.64
C SER A 224 -6.70 24.29 -0.72
N LEU A 225 -6.06 24.27 0.45
CA LEU A 225 -4.63 24.06 0.59
C LEU A 225 -4.38 22.93 1.58
N LEU A 226 -3.45 22.04 1.24
CA LEU A 226 -2.96 20.96 2.07
C LEU A 226 -1.46 21.09 2.26
N PHE A 227 -1.01 20.97 3.49
CA PHE A 227 0.34 20.55 3.81
C PHE A 227 0.30 19.19 4.46
N SER A 228 1.09 18.23 4.00
CA SER A 228 1.19 16.91 4.60
C SER A 228 2.64 16.45 4.74
N ASN A 229 2.90 15.75 5.83
CA ASN A 229 4.14 15.04 6.10
C ASN A 229 3.80 13.55 6.24
N LYS A 230 4.48 12.69 5.49
CA LYS A 230 4.33 11.25 5.52
C LYS A 230 5.66 10.60 5.87
N GLN A 231 5.61 9.69 6.83
CA GLN A 231 6.69 8.78 7.17
C GLN A 231 6.16 7.36 6.99
N SER A 232 6.90 6.52 6.29
CA SER A 232 6.49 5.13 6.02
C SER A 232 7.68 4.21 6.08
N VAL A 233 7.58 3.12 6.83
CA VAL A 233 8.55 2.04 6.90
C VAL A 233 7.83 0.73 6.60
N VAL A 234 8.38 -0.04 5.66
CA VAL A 234 7.92 -1.39 5.35
C VAL A 234 9.12 -2.32 5.45
N GLN A 235 9.01 -3.37 6.27
CA GLN A 235 10.06 -4.37 6.46
C GLN A 235 9.48 -5.76 6.33
N ASN A 236 10.19 -6.65 5.65
CA ASN A 236 9.83 -8.05 5.51
C ASN A 236 11.06 -8.93 5.73
N SER A 237 10.95 -9.91 6.63
CA SER A 237 11.97 -10.93 6.83
C SER A 237 11.63 -12.18 6.04
N PHE A 238 12.63 -12.69 5.35
CA PHE A 238 12.61 -13.93 4.60
C PHE A 238 13.68 -14.89 5.12
N SER A 239 13.77 -16.08 4.59
CA SER A 239 14.79 -17.06 4.95
C SER A 239 16.23 -16.60 4.66
N TYR A 240 16.41 -15.67 3.72
CA TYR A 240 17.70 -15.12 3.31
C TYR A 240 18.08 -13.80 3.99
N GLY A 241 17.21 -13.16 4.71
CA GLY A 241 17.47 -11.87 5.36
C GLY A 241 16.25 -10.95 5.35
N THR A 242 16.47 -9.69 5.66
CA THR A 242 15.42 -8.66 5.78
C THR A 242 15.53 -7.64 4.66
N ASP A 243 14.42 -7.33 4.03
CA ASP A 243 14.27 -6.22 3.09
C ASP A 243 13.46 -5.09 3.77
N ARG A 244 14.00 -3.86 3.78
CA ARG A 244 13.39 -2.67 4.40
C ARG A 244 13.35 -1.51 3.42
N GLN A 245 12.22 -0.83 3.38
CA GLN A 245 12.03 0.40 2.64
C GLN A 245 11.52 1.50 3.56
N GLU A 246 12.15 2.67 3.50
CA GLU A 246 11.76 3.87 4.22
C GLU A 246 11.45 5.02 3.26
N ILE A 247 10.40 5.79 3.56
CA ILE A 247 9.98 6.95 2.79
C ILE A 247 9.67 8.08 3.76
N LEU A 248 10.35 9.20 3.58
CA LEU A 248 10.05 10.49 4.21
C LEU A 248 9.57 11.45 3.13
N GLU A 249 8.37 11.96 3.24
CA GLU A 249 7.77 12.80 2.20
C GLU A 249 7.03 13.98 2.80
N ASN A 250 7.25 15.16 2.23
CA ASN A 250 6.48 16.36 2.50
C ASN A 250 5.79 16.81 1.23
N LYS A 251 4.52 17.16 1.32
CA LYS A 251 3.70 17.59 0.19
C LYS A 251 2.95 18.87 0.52
N ILE A 252 2.98 19.81 -0.40
CA ILE A 252 2.11 20.99 -0.43
C ILE A 252 1.22 20.85 -1.65
N GLU A 253 -0.09 20.94 -1.47
CA GLU A 253 -1.06 20.80 -2.54
C GLU A 253 -2.11 21.89 -2.47
N SER A 254 -2.39 22.51 -3.60
CA SER A 254 -3.42 23.53 -3.76
C SER A 254 -4.42 23.10 -4.83
N ASN A 255 -5.69 23.11 -4.47
CA ASN A 255 -6.79 22.90 -5.40
C ASN A 255 -7.59 24.19 -5.55
N PHE A 256 -7.85 24.60 -6.78
CA PHE A 256 -8.67 25.77 -7.04
C PHE A 256 -9.50 25.64 -8.32
N LEU A 257 -10.67 26.28 -8.30
CA LEU A 257 -11.60 26.28 -9.41
C LEU A 257 -11.54 27.63 -10.14
N LEU A 258 -11.06 27.62 -11.38
CA LEU A 258 -11.03 28.76 -12.27
C LEU A 258 -12.27 28.75 -13.18
N PHE A 259 -12.84 29.92 -13.42
CA PHE A 259 -13.96 30.13 -14.38
C PHE A 259 -15.13 29.14 -14.22
N ARG A 260 -15.38 28.63 -13.00
CA ARG A 260 -16.45 27.68 -12.63
C ARG A 260 -16.38 26.29 -13.28
N LYS A 261 -15.48 26.04 -14.21
CA LYS A 261 -15.40 24.77 -14.97
C LYS A 261 -14.01 24.15 -14.97
N LEU A 262 -12.99 24.96 -14.78
CA LEU A 262 -11.60 24.54 -14.87
C LEU A 262 -11.07 24.31 -13.45
N GLN A 263 -10.88 23.04 -13.09
CA GLN A 263 -10.29 22.64 -11.81
C GLN A 263 -8.80 22.51 -12.02
N ASN A 264 -8.02 23.22 -11.21
CA ASN A 264 -6.58 23.15 -11.21
C ASN A 264 -6.10 22.54 -9.89
N ASN A 265 -5.16 21.60 -9.98
CA ASN A 265 -4.43 21.02 -8.85
C ASN A 265 -2.95 21.26 -9.07
N ILE A 266 -2.32 21.96 -8.13
CA ILE A 266 -0.87 22.16 -8.13
C ILE A 266 -0.31 21.46 -6.90
N SER A 267 0.73 20.65 -7.05
CA SER A 267 1.41 20.05 -5.92
C SER A 267 2.93 20.16 -6.05
N PHE A 268 3.56 20.30 -4.90
CA PHE A 268 5.00 20.20 -4.72
C PHE A 268 5.29 19.16 -3.64
N THR A 269 6.03 18.14 -4.01
CA THR A 269 6.40 17.02 -3.12
C THR A 269 7.92 16.95 -3.06
N PHE A 270 8.47 16.81 -1.86
CA PHE A 270 9.90 16.57 -1.67
C PHE A 270 10.11 15.56 -0.56
N GLY A 271 11.12 14.75 -0.72
CA GLY A 271 11.33 13.65 0.20
C GLY A 271 12.60 12.87 -0.05
N GLU A 272 12.70 11.77 0.66
CA GLU A 272 13.80 10.82 0.62
C GLU A 272 13.23 9.40 0.63
N LYS A 273 13.82 8.55 -0.18
CA LYS A 273 13.50 7.11 -0.22
C LYS A 273 14.78 6.32 -0.05
N GLU A 274 14.73 5.36 0.86
CA GLU A 274 15.79 4.43 1.16
C GLU A 274 15.28 2.99 1.03
N ASN A 275 16.10 2.11 0.47
CA ASN A 275 15.87 0.68 0.43
C ASN A 275 17.13 -0.05 0.92
N ILE A 276 16.97 -0.91 1.91
CA ILE A 276 18.04 -1.68 2.52
C ILE A 276 17.67 -3.15 2.48
N SER A 277 18.59 -3.98 2.01
CA SER A 277 18.51 -5.44 2.07
C SER A 277 19.73 -5.97 2.80
N ASP A 278 19.54 -6.79 3.83
CA ASP A 278 20.62 -7.36 4.63
C ASP A 278 21.51 -8.29 3.80
N PHE A 279 20.94 -8.97 2.82
CA PHE A 279 21.64 -10.00 2.06
C PHE A 279 22.03 -9.54 0.64
N PHE A 280 21.28 -8.62 0.05
CA PHE A 280 21.47 -8.20 -1.34
C PHE A 280 21.85 -6.73 -1.43
N SER A 281 23.17 -6.43 -1.36
CA SER A 281 23.68 -5.06 -1.45
C SER A 281 23.28 -4.33 -2.75
N SER A 282 23.06 -5.06 -3.84
CA SER A 282 22.58 -4.51 -5.11
C SER A 282 21.17 -3.89 -5.05
N LYS A 283 20.42 -4.15 -3.97
CA LYS A 283 19.12 -3.53 -3.70
C LYS A 283 19.21 -2.32 -2.79
N ASN A 284 20.39 -2.03 -2.23
CA ASN A 284 20.57 -0.91 -1.33
C ASN A 284 20.69 0.37 -2.15
N TYR A 285 19.84 1.33 -1.84
CA TYR A 285 19.89 2.65 -2.44
C TYR A 285 19.22 3.69 -1.54
N GLN A 286 19.68 4.92 -1.66
CA GLN A 286 19.08 6.08 -1.02
C GLN A 286 19.09 7.24 -2.00
N TYR A 287 17.96 7.88 -2.19
CA TYR A 287 17.88 9.07 -3.01
C TYR A 287 16.90 10.11 -2.45
N LYS A 288 17.22 11.38 -2.71
CA LYS A 288 16.33 12.52 -2.47
C LYS A 288 15.59 12.86 -3.73
N TYR A 289 14.37 13.31 -3.59
CA TYR A 289 13.55 13.69 -4.73
C TYR A 289 12.73 14.94 -4.48
N GLN A 290 12.46 15.65 -5.56
CA GLN A 290 11.53 16.76 -5.63
C GLN A 290 10.63 16.54 -6.83
N ASN A 291 9.33 16.80 -6.67
CA ASN A 291 8.35 16.66 -7.72
C ASN A 291 7.41 17.87 -7.70
N PHE A 292 7.38 18.62 -8.76
CA PHE A 292 6.35 19.61 -9.05
C PHE A 292 5.35 19.00 -10.02
N SER A 293 4.05 19.09 -9.73
CA SER A 293 3.02 18.65 -10.66
C SER A 293 1.86 19.64 -10.73
N GLU A 294 1.33 19.81 -11.91
CA GLU A 294 0.14 20.60 -12.20
C GLU A 294 -0.82 19.78 -13.07
N SER A 295 -2.08 19.73 -12.67
CA SER A 295 -3.16 19.09 -13.39
C SER A 295 -4.31 20.07 -13.60
N VAL A 296 -4.65 20.29 -14.84
CA VAL A 296 -5.76 21.18 -15.25
C VAL A 296 -6.87 20.32 -15.83
N MET A 297 -7.99 20.21 -15.11
CA MET A 297 -9.14 19.42 -15.51
C MET A 297 -10.31 20.30 -15.94
N ILE A 298 -10.87 20.01 -17.10
CA ILE A 298 -12.10 20.62 -17.62
C ILE A 298 -13.22 19.57 -17.62
N LYS A 299 -14.29 19.83 -16.90
CA LYS A 299 -15.52 19.05 -16.99
C LYS A 299 -16.41 19.64 -18.07
N THR A 300 -16.49 18.99 -19.23
CA THR A 300 -17.33 19.44 -20.35
C THR A 300 -18.81 19.26 -20.05
N ASN A 301 -19.15 18.20 -19.32
CA ASN A 301 -20.48 17.91 -18.79
C ASN A 301 -20.36 17.00 -17.55
N LYS A 302 -21.51 16.48 -17.03
CA LYS A 302 -21.49 15.57 -15.87
C LYS A 302 -20.82 14.21 -16.14
N LYS A 303 -20.62 13.87 -17.42
CA LYS A 303 -20.21 12.55 -17.90
C LYS A 303 -18.84 12.54 -18.59
N SER A 304 -18.22 13.69 -18.77
CA SER A 304 -16.97 13.79 -19.49
C SER A 304 -16.03 14.81 -18.86
N SER A 305 -14.79 14.41 -18.65
CA SER A 305 -13.71 15.28 -18.21
C SER A 305 -12.47 15.07 -19.11
N PHE A 306 -11.75 16.14 -19.29
CA PHE A 306 -10.47 16.18 -19.96
C PHE A 306 -9.44 16.81 -19.01
N SER A 307 -8.28 16.20 -18.83
CA SER A 307 -7.18 16.79 -18.09
C SER A 307 -5.93 16.96 -18.95
N LEU A 308 -5.17 18.00 -18.60
CA LEU A 308 -3.82 18.26 -19.06
C LEU A 308 -2.93 18.24 -17.82
N ASP A 309 -1.92 17.42 -17.84
CA ASP A 309 -1.03 17.18 -16.72
C ASP A 309 0.40 17.54 -17.10
N TYR A 310 1.10 18.21 -16.22
CA TYR A 310 2.53 18.50 -16.31
C TYR A 310 3.20 18.05 -15.03
N SER A 311 4.33 17.37 -15.11
CA SER A 311 5.19 17.12 -13.95
C SER A 311 6.67 17.32 -14.27
N PHE A 312 7.38 17.79 -13.26
CA PHE A 312 8.83 17.92 -13.25
C PHE A 312 9.34 17.23 -11.98
N LYS A 313 10.16 16.18 -12.18
CA LYS A 313 10.76 15.43 -11.07
C LYS A 313 12.28 15.54 -11.17
N SER A 314 12.92 15.76 -10.03
CA SER A 314 14.38 15.67 -9.88
C SER A 314 14.67 14.64 -8.79
N LYS A 315 15.59 13.73 -9.07
CA LYS A 315 16.06 12.69 -8.13
C LYS A 315 17.59 12.75 -8.08
N ASN A 316 18.15 12.71 -6.88
CA ASN A 316 19.58 12.80 -6.64
C ASN A 316 20.03 11.66 -5.70
N VAL A 317 21.02 10.89 -6.13
CA VAL A 317 21.70 9.84 -5.36
C VAL A 317 23.07 10.37 -4.94
N SER A 318 23.19 10.79 -3.69
CA SER A 318 24.38 11.52 -3.21
C SER A 318 25.66 10.67 -3.20
N GLU A 319 25.56 9.35 -2.96
CA GLU A 319 26.71 8.46 -2.87
C GLU A 319 27.36 8.15 -4.23
N GLU A 320 26.57 8.14 -5.30
CA GLU A 320 27.02 7.79 -6.65
C GLU A 320 27.13 9.02 -7.58
N GLU A 321 26.86 10.24 -7.07
CA GLU A 321 26.80 11.47 -7.83
C GLU A 321 25.86 11.38 -9.06
N ILE A 322 24.74 10.63 -8.90
CA ILE A 322 23.75 10.42 -9.95
C ILE A 322 22.64 11.47 -9.82
N ASP A 323 22.41 12.17 -10.91
CA ASP A 323 21.31 13.11 -11.09
C ASP A 323 20.34 12.61 -12.16
N LEU A 324 19.05 12.71 -11.86
CA LEU A 324 18.00 12.44 -12.83
C LEU A 324 16.98 13.59 -12.84
N THR A 325 16.63 14.03 -14.03
CA THR A 325 15.49 14.91 -14.27
C THR A 325 14.48 14.22 -15.20
N LEU A 326 13.20 14.31 -14.83
CA LEU A 326 12.09 13.77 -15.58
C LEU A 326 11.06 14.88 -15.83
N ARG A 327 10.74 15.14 -17.09
CA ARG A 327 9.70 16.10 -17.50
C ARG A 327 8.60 15.34 -18.21
N GLU A 328 7.39 15.47 -17.72
CA GLU A 328 6.22 14.77 -18.23
C GLU A 328 5.14 15.76 -18.65
N ILE A 329 4.55 15.55 -19.83
CA ILE A 329 3.31 16.19 -20.27
C ILE A 329 2.33 15.09 -20.61
N GLY A 330 1.16 15.12 -20.00
CA GLY A 330 0.11 14.13 -20.18
C GLY A 330 -1.23 14.73 -20.54
N VAL A 331 -2.05 13.93 -21.21
CA VAL A 331 -3.46 14.22 -21.47
C VAL A 331 -4.28 13.01 -21.06
N GLU A 332 -5.42 13.25 -20.45
CA GLU A 332 -6.35 12.19 -20.05
C GLU A 332 -7.79 12.58 -20.42
N LEU A 333 -8.52 11.62 -20.94
CA LEU A 333 -9.92 11.73 -21.28
C LEU A 333 -10.72 10.66 -20.54
N ASP A 334 -11.64 11.09 -19.68
CA ASP A 334 -12.63 10.24 -19.04
C ASP A 334 -14.02 10.53 -19.63
N ARG A 335 -14.73 9.47 -20.02
CA ARG A 335 -16.07 9.59 -20.54
C ARG A 335 -16.99 8.46 -20.06
N GLU A 336 -18.01 8.83 -19.33
CA GLU A 336 -19.15 7.96 -19.07
C GLU A 336 -20.08 7.98 -20.31
N ILE A 337 -19.99 6.92 -21.14
CA ILE A 337 -20.80 6.80 -22.36
C ILE A 337 -22.27 6.53 -21.98
N SER A 338 -22.48 5.70 -20.96
CA SER A 338 -23.79 5.41 -20.37
C SER A 338 -23.59 5.06 -18.88
N GLU A 339 -24.68 4.87 -18.13
CA GLU A 339 -24.62 4.39 -16.74
C GLU A 339 -23.93 3.03 -16.59
N LYS A 340 -23.74 2.31 -17.70
CA LYS A 340 -23.17 0.96 -17.74
C LYS A 340 -21.83 0.90 -18.47
N SER A 341 -21.40 1.99 -19.09
CA SER A 341 -20.16 1.99 -19.89
C SER A 341 -19.32 3.23 -19.62
N ASN A 342 -18.03 2.97 -19.37
CA ASN A 342 -17.01 3.98 -19.15
C ASN A 342 -15.85 3.78 -20.11
N PHE A 343 -15.34 4.88 -20.64
CA PHE A 343 -14.17 4.94 -21.51
C PHE A 343 -13.15 5.89 -20.89
N GLN A 344 -11.91 5.43 -20.78
CA GLN A 344 -10.77 6.23 -20.33
C GLN A 344 -9.64 6.08 -21.33
N SER A 345 -8.96 7.16 -21.65
CA SER A 345 -7.75 7.14 -22.43
C SER A 345 -6.75 8.15 -21.91
N HIS A 346 -5.48 7.80 -21.97
CA HIS A 346 -4.39 8.68 -21.59
C HIS A 346 -3.25 8.59 -22.58
N GLY A 347 -2.50 9.66 -22.67
CA GLY A 347 -1.24 9.73 -23.43
C GLY A 347 -0.27 10.62 -22.68
N LYS A 348 1.00 10.19 -22.60
CA LYS A 348 2.06 10.90 -21.89
C LYS A 348 3.32 10.92 -22.73
N TYR A 349 3.93 12.09 -22.79
CA TYR A 349 5.31 12.26 -23.27
C TYR A 349 6.20 12.51 -22.06
N VAL A 350 7.28 11.74 -21.96
CA VAL A 350 8.22 11.79 -20.85
C VAL A 350 9.63 11.93 -21.39
N ASN A 351 10.32 12.99 -21.04
CA ASN A 351 11.72 13.18 -21.31
C ASN A 351 12.54 12.96 -20.04
N ILE A 352 13.53 12.09 -20.09
CA ILE A 352 14.42 11.73 -18.99
C ILE A 352 15.84 12.11 -19.35
N GLU A 353 16.49 12.89 -18.47
CA GLU A 353 17.91 13.18 -18.49
C GLU A 353 18.55 12.47 -17.29
N TYR A 354 19.41 11.50 -17.53
CA TYR A 354 20.02 10.64 -16.53
C TYR A 354 21.53 10.59 -16.70
N SER A 355 22.30 10.80 -15.61
CA SER A 355 23.77 10.87 -15.62
C SER A 355 24.48 9.59 -15.20
N GLY A 356 23.74 8.54 -14.75
CA GLY A 356 24.32 7.30 -14.27
C GLY A 356 24.60 6.25 -15.37
N SER A 357 25.10 5.08 -14.95
CA SER A 357 25.32 3.93 -15.83
C SER A 357 24.03 3.13 -16.04
N ASP A 358 23.86 2.54 -17.22
CA ASP A 358 22.67 1.73 -17.52
C ASP A 358 22.72 0.35 -16.88
N ASN A 359 21.53 -0.29 -16.68
CA ASN A 359 21.29 -1.64 -16.20
C ASN A 359 21.51 -1.92 -14.71
N SER A 360 20.86 -1.16 -13.84
CA SER A 360 20.73 -1.52 -12.42
C SER A 360 19.28 -1.45 -11.92
N ILE A 361 19.02 -2.10 -10.80
CA ILE A 361 17.72 -2.00 -10.10
C ILE A 361 17.43 -0.55 -9.72
N LEU A 362 18.47 0.17 -9.29
CA LEU A 362 18.38 1.58 -8.97
C LEU A 362 17.95 2.40 -10.19
N ASN A 363 18.54 2.15 -11.37
CA ASN A 363 18.17 2.87 -12.60
C ASN A 363 16.71 2.64 -12.98
N TYR A 364 16.24 1.39 -12.89
CA TYR A 364 14.85 1.06 -13.14
C TYR A 364 13.91 1.84 -12.20
N GLU A 365 14.24 1.93 -10.93
CA GLU A 365 13.49 2.69 -9.93
C GLU A 365 13.56 4.20 -10.18
N LEU A 366 14.75 4.74 -10.48
CA LEU A 366 14.93 6.18 -10.73
C LEU A 366 14.19 6.64 -11.98
N MET A 367 14.30 5.90 -13.09
CA MET A 367 13.67 6.20 -14.39
C MET A 367 12.20 5.76 -14.48
N GLU A 368 11.65 5.21 -13.41
CA GLU A 368 10.24 4.76 -13.36
C GLU A 368 9.92 3.73 -14.47
N GLY A 369 10.87 2.80 -14.74
CA GLY A 369 10.74 1.74 -15.75
C GLY A 369 10.84 2.22 -17.20
N LEU A 370 11.14 3.49 -17.42
CA LEU A 370 11.39 4.07 -18.75
C LEU A 370 12.88 4.07 -19.08
N SER A 371 13.24 4.56 -20.24
CA SER A 371 14.63 4.69 -20.67
C SER A 371 15.07 6.16 -20.70
N ASN A 372 16.36 6.39 -20.59
CA ASN A 372 16.94 7.73 -20.80
C ASN A 372 16.54 8.28 -22.20
N GLY A 373 16.30 9.59 -22.28
CA GLY A 373 15.81 10.26 -23.49
C GLY A 373 14.29 10.36 -23.56
N ASN A 374 13.73 10.23 -24.76
CA ASN A 374 12.33 10.50 -25.06
C ASN A 374 11.47 9.23 -24.97
N ASN A 375 10.38 9.31 -24.23
CA ASN A 375 9.45 8.21 -24.01
C ASN A 375 8.02 8.66 -24.32
N LEU A 376 7.24 7.76 -24.91
CA LEU A 376 5.80 7.90 -25.10
C LEU A 376 5.08 6.74 -24.41
N VAL A 377 4.06 7.04 -23.66
CA VAL A 377 3.19 6.06 -22.96
C VAL A 377 1.75 6.43 -23.27
N TRP A 378 0.94 5.44 -23.65
CA TRP A 378 -0.50 5.66 -23.88
C TRP A 378 -1.32 4.45 -23.47
N GLY A 379 -2.60 4.68 -23.21
CA GLY A 379 -3.49 3.60 -22.84
C GLY A 379 -4.97 3.93 -23.06
N ILE A 380 -5.74 2.87 -23.21
CA ILE A 380 -7.19 2.90 -23.36
C ILE A 380 -7.80 1.84 -22.46
N ASN A 381 -8.81 2.22 -21.67
CA ASN A 381 -9.63 1.33 -20.88
C ASN A 381 -11.10 1.51 -21.26
N TYR A 382 -11.76 0.42 -21.55
CA TYR A 382 -13.19 0.41 -21.83
C TYR A 382 -13.90 -0.65 -21.01
N ASN A 383 -14.84 -0.24 -20.17
CA ASN A 383 -15.66 -1.11 -19.35
C ASN A 383 -17.12 -0.97 -19.79
N ASN A 384 -17.78 -2.09 -19.97
CA ASN A 384 -19.21 -2.10 -20.31
C ASN A 384 -19.96 -3.24 -19.60
N LYS A 385 -21.02 -2.89 -18.86
CA LYS A 385 -21.96 -3.83 -18.26
C LYS A 385 -23.09 -4.10 -19.27
N LEU A 386 -23.03 -5.24 -19.91
CA LEU A 386 -24.07 -5.69 -20.85
C LEU A 386 -25.37 -6.08 -20.12
N LYS A 387 -26.47 -6.22 -20.90
CA LYS A 387 -27.68 -6.89 -20.40
C LYS A 387 -27.30 -8.36 -20.04
N ASN A 388 -28.00 -8.94 -19.07
CA ASN A 388 -27.81 -10.33 -18.61
C ASN A 388 -26.55 -10.56 -17.76
N ASN A 389 -26.22 -9.64 -16.86
CA ASN A 389 -25.13 -9.80 -15.87
C ASN A 389 -23.74 -10.09 -16.46
N LEU A 390 -23.48 -9.66 -17.69
CA LEU A 390 -22.18 -9.74 -18.32
C LEU A 390 -21.47 -8.39 -18.25
N GLN A 391 -20.17 -8.42 -17.94
CA GLN A 391 -19.28 -7.26 -18.01
C GLN A 391 -18.14 -7.56 -18.96
N ILE A 392 -17.89 -6.64 -19.88
CA ILE A 392 -16.71 -6.65 -20.75
C ILE A 392 -15.73 -5.58 -20.23
N ASN A 393 -14.48 -5.96 -20.11
CA ASN A 393 -13.36 -5.08 -19.83
C ASN A 393 -12.34 -5.22 -20.96
N LEU A 394 -12.01 -4.12 -21.62
CA LEU A 394 -10.97 -4.02 -22.64
C LEU A 394 -9.91 -3.05 -22.15
N GLN A 395 -8.68 -3.48 -22.16
CA GLN A 395 -7.52 -2.67 -21.81
C GLN A 395 -6.47 -2.78 -22.91
N TYR A 396 -5.96 -1.66 -23.32
CA TYR A 396 -4.84 -1.57 -24.26
C TYR A 396 -3.84 -0.55 -23.72
N ASN A 397 -2.56 -0.93 -23.69
CA ASN A 397 -1.45 -0.05 -23.32
C ASN A 397 -0.37 -0.15 -24.37
N GLY A 398 0.28 0.95 -24.63
CA GLY A 398 1.44 1.02 -25.49
C GLY A 398 2.50 1.93 -24.91
N ARG A 399 3.75 1.65 -25.23
CA ARG A 399 4.88 2.54 -24.93
C ARG A 399 5.96 2.45 -25.97
N LYS A 400 6.71 3.52 -26.09
CA LYS A 400 7.90 3.62 -26.92
C LYS A 400 8.95 4.47 -26.22
N SER A 401 10.14 3.92 -26.01
CA SER A 401 11.33 4.65 -25.59
C SER A 401 12.22 4.94 -26.81
N GLU A 402 13.11 5.92 -26.69
CA GLU A 402 13.88 6.49 -27.82
C GLU A 402 14.59 5.43 -28.68
N ASN A 403 15.25 4.46 -28.06
CA ASN A 403 16.04 3.43 -28.75
C ASN A 403 15.40 2.03 -28.67
N SER A 404 14.09 1.93 -28.43
CA SER A 404 13.38 0.66 -28.30
C SER A 404 12.30 0.52 -29.37
N GLU A 405 11.89 -0.71 -29.64
CA GLU A 405 10.69 -0.99 -30.41
C GLU A 405 9.44 -0.59 -29.64
N ILE A 406 8.36 -0.33 -30.37
CA ILE A 406 7.07 -0.03 -29.76
C ILE A 406 6.56 -1.31 -29.09
N LYS A 407 6.19 -1.22 -27.83
CA LYS A 407 5.59 -2.31 -27.08
C LYS A 407 4.08 -2.08 -26.96
N HIS A 408 3.31 -3.14 -27.21
CA HIS A 408 1.85 -3.13 -27.15
C HIS A 408 1.37 -4.28 -26.30
N ILE A 409 0.43 -4.02 -25.42
CA ILE A 409 -0.26 -5.06 -24.69
C ILE A 409 -1.77 -4.80 -24.68
N GLY A 410 -2.54 -5.82 -25.02
CA GLY A 410 -4.00 -5.77 -25.01
C GLY A 410 -4.58 -6.90 -24.18
N ASN A 411 -5.47 -6.58 -23.26
CA ASN A 411 -6.19 -7.52 -22.42
C ASN A 411 -7.69 -7.39 -22.64
N MET A 412 -8.37 -8.53 -22.73
CA MET A 412 -9.82 -8.60 -22.78
C MET A 412 -10.33 -9.55 -21.70
N GLY A 413 -11.21 -9.05 -20.85
CA GLY A 413 -11.89 -9.83 -19.81
C GLY A 413 -13.39 -9.85 -20.01
N ILE A 414 -14.02 -10.99 -19.84
CA ILE A 414 -15.48 -11.14 -19.78
C ILE A 414 -15.83 -11.76 -18.44
N THR A 415 -16.64 -11.06 -17.64
CA THR A 415 -17.11 -11.54 -16.33
C THR A 415 -18.61 -11.74 -16.38
N ALA A 416 -19.08 -12.93 -16.01
CA ALA A 416 -20.48 -13.25 -15.86
C ALA A 416 -20.85 -13.33 -14.37
N TYR A 417 -21.95 -12.67 -13.99
CA TYR A 417 -22.51 -12.73 -12.63
C TYR A 417 -23.76 -13.61 -12.68
N PHE A 418 -23.76 -14.70 -11.93
CA PHE A 418 -24.87 -15.66 -11.86
C PHE A 418 -25.71 -15.47 -10.62
#